data_3a45e04b5ec20c401cb7c39c4b7a73da
#
_entry.id   3a45e04b5ec20c401cb7c39c4b7a73da
#
_cell.length_a   1.000
_cell.length_b   1.000
_cell.length_c   1.000
_cell.angle_alpha   90.00
_cell.angle_beta   90.00
_cell.angle_gamma   90.00
#
_symmetry.space_group_name_H-M   'P 1'
#
loop_
_entity.id
_entity.type
_entity.pdbx_description
1 polymer ?
#
loop_
_entity_poly.entity_id
_entity_poly.type
_entity_poly.pdbx_seq_one_letter_code
_entity_poly.pdbx_strand_id
1 'polypeptide(L)'
;MTNSSPLKLLIFGGSGVLGTAIAEKFKTHDYKVTYGVRSVTNPVDQFLLPITDGPVPELLKGELFDVVVFAQGANNNDSVINHSPDDLTRLFQANVSFITDTTKALMQHNLIKQKGKIVILSSFWEQITRQEKMSYTITKAAVGGLVRSMAVDLGNAKGILVNGLLPGVVDSPMARGLLKPAQIENVQSQTPGHKMVIPQDVANAAYLLGCEDNSAISGQSLFVDYGFAIARVL
;
A
#
# COMPACT_ATOMS: atom_id res chain seq x y z
N MET A 1 -3.43 10.18 -33.89
CA MET A 1 -3.25 9.27 -32.72
C MET A 1 -1.90 9.64 -32.12
N THR A 2 -1.89 10.33 -31.00
CA THR A 2 -0.67 10.71 -30.30
C THR A 2 -0.03 9.45 -29.70
N ASN A 3 1.15 9.11 -30.20
CA ASN A 3 1.97 7.99 -29.72
C ASN A 3 2.53 8.38 -28.33
N SER A 4 1.67 8.49 -27.30
CA SER A 4 2.13 8.65 -25.93
C SER A 4 2.65 7.30 -25.44
N SER A 5 3.87 7.29 -24.88
CA SER A 5 4.38 6.08 -24.22
C SER A 5 3.39 5.60 -23.14
N PRO A 6 3.23 4.29 -22.97
CA PRO A 6 2.30 3.77 -21.96
C PRO A 6 2.66 4.28 -20.56
N LEU A 7 1.64 4.54 -19.74
CA LEU A 7 1.82 4.88 -18.34
C LEU A 7 2.47 3.72 -17.58
N LYS A 8 3.25 4.02 -16.55
CA LYS A 8 4.06 3.02 -15.85
C LYS A 8 3.75 2.98 -14.36
N LEU A 9 3.45 1.78 -13.87
CA LEU A 9 3.28 1.47 -12.45
C LEU A 9 4.49 0.69 -11.94
N LEU A 10 5.06 1.13 -10.83
CA LEU A 10 5.97 0.35 -10.00
C LEU A 10 5.22 -0.12 -8.75
N ILE A 11 5.18 -1.42 -8.49
CA ILE A 11 4.48 -1.98 -7.34
C ILE A 11 5.37 -2.86 -6.48
N PHE A 12 5.35 -2.62 -5.17
CA PHE A 12 5.97 -3.44 -4.13
C PHE A 12 4.90 -4.27 -3.43
N GLY A 13 5.15 -5.57 -3.23
CA GLY A 13 4.15 -6.49 -2.68
C GLY A 13 3.10 -6.94 -3.71
N GLY A 14 3.39 -6.80 -5.01
CA GLY A 14 2.50 -7.15 -6.12
C GLY A 14 2.13 -8.63 -6.22
N SER A 15 2.84 -9.53 -5.53
CA SER A 15 2.51 -10.96 -5.44
C SER A 15 1.48 -11.30 -4.35
N GLY A 16 1.16 -10.36 -3.46
CA GLY A 16 0.12 -10.52 -2.45
C GLY A 16 -1.28 -10.31 -3.04
N VAL A 17 -2.31 -10.77 -2.32
CA VAL A 17 -3.72 -10.70 -2.79
C VAL A 17 -4.13 -9.28 -3.22
N LEU A 18 -3.85 -8.27 -2.39
CA LEU A 18 -4.18 -6.88 -2.71
C LEU A 18 -3.27 -6.33 -3.82
N GLY A 19 -1.97 -6.61 -3.76
CA GLY A 19 -1.03 -6.16 -4.78
C GLY A 19 -1.34 -6.72 -6.16
N THR A 20 -1.72 -7.99 -6.25
CA THR A 20 -2.16 -8.61 -7.51
C THR A 20 -3.42 -7.92 -8.05
N ALA A 21 -4.44 -7.71 -7.21
CA ALA A 21 -5.67 -7.04 -7.64
C ALA A 21 -5.40 -5.60 -8.13
N ILE A 22 -4.51 -4.87 -7.44
CA ILE A 22 -4.11 -3.51 -7.83
C ILE A 22 -3.37 -3.55 -9.18
N ALA A 23 -2.37 -4.43 -9.32
CA ALA A 23 -1.61 -4.56 -10.57
C ALA A 23 -2.53 -4.85 -11.76
N GLU A 24 -3.45 -5.80 -11.60
CA GLU A 24 -4.42 -6.14 -12.65
C GLU A 24 -5.36 -4.96 -12.96
N LYS A 25 -5.82 -4.21 -11.95
CA LYS A 25 -6.63 -3.01 -12.17
C LYS A 25 -5.90 -1.98 -13.03
N PHE A 26 -4.63 -1.70 -12.75
CA PHE A 26 -3.83 -0.78 -13.55
C PHE A 26 -3.57 -1.31 -14.97
N LYS A 27 -3.33 -2.62 -15.15
CA LYS A 27 -3.18 -3.23 -16.48
C LYS A 27 -4.44 -3.08 -17.34
N THR A 28 -5.65 -3.17 -16.76
CA THR A 28 -6.90 -2.94 -17.50
C THR A 28 -7.05 -1.49 -17.99
N HIS A 29 -6.17 -0.59 -17.56
CA HIS A 29 -6.09 0.80 -17.98
C HIS A 29 -4.76 1.11 -18.69
N ASP A 30 -4.19 0.13 -19.35
CA ASP A 30 -3.00 0.23 -20.22
C ASP A 30 -1.71 0.68 -19.52
N TYR A 31 -1.59 0.46 -18.19
CA TYR A 31 -0.34 0.67 -17.48
C TYR A 31 0.62 -0.51 -17.69
N LYS A 32 1.88 -0.21 -18.04
CA LYS A 32 2.96 -1.18 -17.92
C LYS A 32 3.33 -1.33 -16.45
N VAL A 33 3.25 -2.55 -15.91
CA VAL A 33 3.51 -2.84 -14.49
C VAL A 33 4.88 -3.46 -14.30
N THR A 34 5.66 -2.89 -13.37
CA THR A 34 6.96 -3.42 -12.92
C THR A 34 6.87 -3.77 -11.44
N TYR A 35 7.44 -4.91 -11.03
CA TYR A 35 7.30 -5.45 -9.69
C TYR A 35 8.65 -5.46 -8.96
N GLY A 36 8.68 -4.86 -7.77
CA GLY A 36 9.73 -5.09 -6.79
C GLY A 36 9.43 -6.34 -5.96
N VAL A 37 10.28 -7.37 -6.03
CA VAL A 37 10.04 -8.68 -5.44
C VAL A 37 11.20 -9.17 -4.59
N ARG A 38 10.94 -10.08 -3.64
CA ARG A 38 11.97 -10.73 -2.83
C ARG A 38 12.67 -11.90 -3.54
N SER A 39 12.04 -12.43 -4.58
CA SER A 39 12.58 -13.49 -5.42
C SER A 39 12.05 -13.30 -6.84
N VAL A 40 12.93 -13.15 -7.80
CA VAL A 40 12.56 -12.95 -9.20
C VAL A 40 12.16 -14.28 -9.82
N THR A 41 10.95 -14.34 -10.36
CA THR A 41 10.42 -15.49 -11.12
C THR A 41 10.17 -15.14 -12.58
N ASN A 42 10.03 -13.85 -12.90
CA ASN A 42 9.91 -13.33 -14.26
C ASN A 42 10.81 -12.07 -14.43
N PRO A 43 11.98 -12.18 -15.05
CA PRO A 43 12.90 -11.05 -15.18
C PRO A 43 12.44 -9.97 -16.17
N VAL A 44 11.36 -10.19 -16.92
CA VAL A 44 10.84 -9.21 -17.89
C VAL A 44 10.17 -8.02 -17.18
N ASP A 45 9.52 -8.26 -16.04
CA ASP A 45 8.76 -7.25 -15.29
C ASP A 45 9.09 -7.21 -13.78
N GLN A 46 10.05 -8.03 -13.31
CA GLN A 46 10.41 -8.16 -11.90
C GLN A 46 11.89 -7.84 -11.66
N PHE A 47 12.19 -7.15 -10.56
CA PHE A 47 13.54 -6.95 -10.07
C PHE A 47 13.65 -7.29 -8.59
N LEU A 48 14.86 -7.65 -8.15
CA LEU A 48 15.12 -8.06 -6.77
C LEU A 48 15.21 -6.85 -5.82
N LEU A 49 14.57 -6.96 -4.68
CA LEU A 49 14.68 -5.99 -3.58
C LEU A 49 15.92 -6.27 -2.70
N PRO A 50 16.42 -5.25 -1.99
CA PRO A 50 15.97 -3.85 -1.93
C PRO A 50 16.52 -2.97 -3.07
N ILE A 51 15.88 -1.83 -3.32
CA ILE A 51 16.51 -0.71 -4.04
C ILE A 51 17.31 0.06 -2.98
N THR A 52 18.59 0.32 -3.26
CA THR A 52 19.49 1.03 -2.36
C THR A 52 20.09 2.25 -3.04
N ASP A 53 20.93 2.99 -2.33
CA ASP A 53 21.73 4.09 -2.89
C ASP A 53 22.84 3.59 -3.85
N GLY A 54 23.01 2.27 -3.99
CA GLY A 54 23.91 1.60 -4.92
C GLY A 54 23.40 1.56 -6.36
N PRO A 55 23.98 0.69 -7.22
CA PRO A 55 23.57 0.59 -8.62
C PRO A 55 22.10 0.28 -8.78
N VAL A 56 21.44 1.01 -9.69
CA VAL A 56 20.03 0.78 -10.05
C VAL A 56 19.91 -0.60 -10.72
N PRO A 57 18.91 -1.42 -10.31
CA PRO A 57 18.60 -2.65 -11.03
C PRO A 57 18.44 -2.41 -12.53
N GLU A 58 18.96 -3.30 -13.36
CA GLU A 58 19.01 -3.13 -14.83
C GLU A 58 17.63 -2.80 -15.41
N LEU A 59 16.59 -3.48 -14.93
CA LEU A 59 15.20 -3.29 -15.36
C LEU A 59 14.67 -1.85 -15.09
N LEU A 60 15.27 -1.13 -14.17
CA LEU A 60 14.84 0.23 -13.79
C LEU A 60 15.67 1.33 -14.46
N LYS A 61 16.76 0.99 -15.14
CA LYS A 61 17.63 1.98 -15.80
C LYS A 61 16.88 2.73 -16.89
N GLY A 62 16.83 4.07 -16.75
CA GLY A 62 16.12 4.94 -17.69
C GLY A 62 14.60 4.88 -17.60
N GLU A 63 14.04 4.12 -16.66
CA GLU A 63 12.60 4.10 -16.43
C GLU A 63 12.16 5.32 -15.60
N LEU A 64 10.93 5.78 -15.90
CA LEU A 64 10.24 6.82 -15.15
C LEU A 64 8.82 6.35 -14.87
N PHE A 65 8.47 6.21 -13.61
CA PHE A 65 7.17 5.72 -13.19
C PHE A 65 6.18 6.86 -12.95
N ASP A 66 4.98 6.72 -13.50
CA ASP A 66 3.85 7.61 -13.26
C ASP A 66 3.25 7.35 -11.87
N VAL A 67 3.23 6.08 -11.46
CA VAL A 67 2.64 5.63 -10.21
C VAL A 67 3.58 4.67 -9.48
N VAL A 68 3.69 4.84 -8.16
CA VAL A 68 4.34 3.88 -7.27
C VAL A 68 3.33 3.40 -6.24
N VAL A 69 3.20 2.09 -6.06
CA VAL A 69 2.30 1.49 -5.07
C VAL A 69 3.09 0.66 -4.07
N PHE A 70 2.92 0.96 -2.79
CA PHE A 70 3.43 0.16 -1.68
C PHE A 70 2.30 -0.71 -1.13
N ALA A 71 2.23 -1.97 -1.59
CA ALA A 71 1.22 -2.95 -1.18
C ALA A 71 1.80 -4.06 -0.25
N GLN A 72 3.06 -3.94 0.14
CA GLN A 72 3.71 -4.85 1.08
C GLN A 72 3.37 -4.50 2.53
N GLY A 73 3.52 -5.46 3.41
CA GLY A 73 3.40 -5.28 4.85
C GLY A 73 3.48 -6.60 5.60
N ALA A 74 3.73 -6.49 6.90
CA ALA A 74 3.69 -7.59 7.85
C ALA A 74 2.68 -7.27 8.96
N ASN A 75 2.17 -8.32 9.61
CA ASN A 75 1.19 -8.24 10.67
C ASN A 75 1.64 -9.09 11.86
N ASN A 76 1.24 -8.69 13.06
CA ASN A 76 1.39 -9.47 14.28
C ASN A 76 0.16 -9.30 15.19
N ASN A 77 -0.05 -10.25 16.08
CA ASN A 77 -1.03 -10.16 17.17
C ASN A 77 -0.26 -10.17 18.49
N ASP A 78 -0.26 -9.04 19.17
CA ASP A 78 0.39 -8.85 20.45
C ASP A 78 -0.24 -7.70 21.26
N SER A 79 0.13 -7.61 22.51
CA SER A 79 -0.34 -6.57 23.44
C SER A 79 0.85 -5.94 24.17
N VAL A 80 0.59 -4.87 24.91
CA VAL A 80 1.61 -4.24 25.77
C VAL A 80 2.20 -5.18 26.82
N ILE A 81 1.48 -6.28 27.12
CA ILE A 81 1.89 -7.26 28.16
C ILE A 81 2.81 -8.33 27.57
N ASN A 82 2.61 -8.74 26.31
CA ASN A 82 3.26 -9.92 25.72
C ASN A 82 4.01 -9.65 24.43
N HIS A 83 4.21 -8.38 24.04
CA HIS A 83 4.94 -8.06 22.80
C HIS A 83 6.41 -8.47 22.89
N SER A 84 6.98 -8.80 21.74
CA SER A 84 8.42 -8.96 21.57
C SER A 84 9.02 -7.68 20.97
N PRO A 85 10.06 -7.07 21.58
CA PRO A 85 10.77 -5.93 20.98
C PRO A 85 11.32 -6.23 19.59
N ASP A 86 11.78 -7.46 19.34
CA ASP A 86 12.31 -7.88 18.04
C ASP A 86 11.20 -7.94 16.98
N ASP A 87 10.02 -8.44 17.37
CA ASP A 87 8.85 -8.46 16.46
C ASP A 87 8.36 -7.05 16.13
N LEU A 88 8.33 -6.14 17.11
CA LEU A 88 7.98 -4.75 16.86
C LEU A 88 8.98 -4.09 15.89
N THR A 89 10.28 -4.33 16.10
CA THR A 89 11.35 -3.83 15.22
C THR A 89 11.19 -4.38 13.80
N ARG A 90 10.98 -5.69 13.66
CA ARG A 90 10.76 -6.34 12.37
C ARG A 90 9.52 -5.81 11.65
N LEU A 91 8.42 -5.58 12.38
CA LEU A 91 7.20 -4.97 11.83
C LEU A 91 7.45 -3.53 11.38
N PHE A 92 8.18 -2.75 12.17
CA PHE A 92 8.50 -1.37 11.82
C PHE A 92 9.38 -1.31 10.55
N GLN A 93 10.37 -2.19 10.45
CA GLN A 93 11.18 -2.32 9.24
C GLN A 93 10.34 -2.67 8.00
N ALA A 94 9.42 -3.64 8.11
CA ALA A 94 8.60 -4.09 7.00
C ALA A 94 7.53 -3.06 6.57
N ASN A 95 6.91 -2.37 7.53
CA ASN A 95 5.75 -1.52 7.29
C ASN A 95 6.09 -0.04 7.11
N VAL A 96 7.20 0.43 7.67
CA VAL A 96 7.57 1.86 7.70
C VAL A 96 8.92 2.08 7.03
N SER A 97 10.04 1.53 7.59
CA SER A 97 11.38 1.80 7.09
C SER A 97 11.55 1.41 5.62
N PHE A 98 10.99 0.27 5.22
CA PHE A 98 11.00 -0.15 3.82
C PHE A 98 10.43 0.92 2.88
N ILE A 99 9.34 1.59 3.26
CA ILE A 99 8.72 2.63 2.43
C ILE A 99 9.63 3.86 2.37
N THR A 100 10.16 4.31 3.51
CA THR A 100 11.04 5.47 3.56
C THR A 100 12.32 5.26 2.75
N ASP A 101 12.99 4.13 2.96
CA ASP A 101 14.27 3.84 2.33
C ASP A 101 14.11 3.64 0.82
N THR A 102 13.07 2.88 0.42
CA THR A 102 12.76 2.69 -1.00
C THR A 102 12.39 4.01 -1.68
N THR A 103 11.58 4.85 -1.04
CA THR A 103 11.20 6.15 -1.62
C THR A 103 12.42 7.05 -1.77
N LYS A 104 13.31 7.10 -0.76
CA LYS A 104 14.58 7.82 -0.84
C LYS A 104 15.39 7.37 -2.05
N ALA A 105 15.58 6.06 -2.22
CA ALA A 105 16.33 5.50 -3.35
C ALA A 105 15.67 5.82 -4.70
N LEU A 106 14.33 5.68 -4.81
CA LEU A 106 13.60 6.06 -6.03
C LEU A 106 13.79 7.54 -6.41
N MET A 107 13.81 8.42 -5.42
CA MET A 107 14.02 9.86 -5.64
C MET A 107 15.48 10.15 -6.04
N GLN A 108 16.47 9.55 -5.39
CA GLN A 108 17.89 9.72 -5.72
C GLN A 108 18.21 9.23 -7.13
N HIS A 109 17.61 8.13 -7.55
CA HIS A 109 17.77 7.58 -8.90
C HIS A 109 16.84 8.23 -9.94
N ASN A 110 16.05 9.23 -9.55
CA ASN A 110 15.11 9.94 -10.41
C ASN A 110 14.11 9.02 -11.14
N LEU A 111 13.60 7.98 -10.45
CA LEU A 111 12.73 6.98 -11.04
C LEU A 111 11.23 7.35 -11.00
N ILE A 112 10.84 8.41 -10.26
CA ILE A 112 9.45 8.86 -10.20
C ILE A 112 9.32 10.13 -11.06
N LYS A 113 8.34 10.15 -11.96
CA LYS A 113 8.02 11.31 -12.79
C LYS A 113 7.65 12.54 -11.95
N GLN A 114 7.88 13.71 -12.51
CA GLN A 114 7.27 14.94 -12.01
C GLN A 114 5.75 14.79 -12.04
N LYS A 115 5.06 15.24 -11.00
CA LYS A 115 3.61 15.06 -10.79
C LYS A 115 3.16 13.59 -10.70
N GLY A 116 4.09 12.66 -10.44
CA GLY A 116 3.78 11.24 -10.20
C GLY A 116 2.88 11.04 -8.97
N LYS A 117 2.43 9.81 -8.76
CA LYS A 117 1.56 9.43 -7.66
C LYS A 117 2.21 8.34 -6.81
N ILE A 118 2.03 8.43 -5.50
CA ILE A 118 2.41 7.35 -4.57
C ILE A 118 1.17 6.94 -3.80
N VAL A 119 0.85 5.64 -3.80
CA VAL A 119 -0.25 5.05 -3.02
C VAL A 119 0.33 4.03 -2.04
N ILE A 120 0.03 4.19 -0.76
CA ILE A 120 0.55 3.34 0.32
C ILE A 120 -0.59 2.56 0.95
N LEU A 121 -0.51 1.23 0.96
CA LEU A 121 -1.47 0.39 1.68
C LEU A 121 -1.15 0.39 3.18
N SER A 122 -1.98 1.11 3.93
CA SER A 122 -2.01 1.07 5.38
C SER A 122 -3.05 0.05 5.87
N SER A 123 -3.90 0.43 6.78
CA SER A 123 -5.00 -0.36 7.33
C SER A 123 -5.92 0.55 8.12
N PHE A 124 -7.18 0.20 8.32
CA PHE A 124 -8.05 0.90 9.27
C PHE A 124 -7.48 0.90 10.71
N TRP A 125 -6.55 -0.02 11.04
CA TRP A 125 -5.76 0.01 12.27
C TRP A 125 -4.80 1.21 12.39
N GLU A 126 -4.69 2.04 11.38
CA GLU A 126 -4.04 3.35 11.47
C GLU A 126 -4.80 4.32 12.38
N GLN A 127 -6.12 4.22 12.42
CA GLN A 127 -7.02 5.17 13.08
C GLN A 127 -7.78 4.58 14.27
N ILE A 128 -7.97 3.25 14.29
CA ILE A 128 -8.63 2.53 15.39
C ILE A 128 -7.78 1.38 15.86
N THR A 129 -8.15 0.73 16.96
CA THR A 129 -7.44 -0.46 17.47
C THR A 129 -8.38 -1.42 18.15
N ARG A 130 -7.87 -2.60 18.49
CA ARG A 130 -8.50 -3.60 19.37
C ARG A 130 -7.46 -4.27 20.26
N GLN A 131 -7.91 -5.14 21.15
CA GLN A 131 -7.00 -6.02 21.89
C GLN A 131 -6.12 -6.83 20.94
N GLU A 132 -4.88 -7.07 21.37
CA GLU A 132 -3.88 -7.84 20.62
C GLU A 132 -3.59 -7.32 19.20
N LYS A 133 -3.47 -5.99 19.08
CA LYS A 133 -3.04 -5.32 17.83
C LYS A 133 -2.02 -4.21 18.07
N MET A 134 -1.33 -4.21 19.22
CA MET A 134 -0.47 -3.10 19.63
C MET A 134 0.62 -2.79 18.59
N SER A 135 1.52 -3.74 18.33
CA SER A 135 2.65 -3.50 17.42
C SER A 135 2.20 -3.18 16.00
N TYR A 136 1.16 -3.86 15.51
CA TYR A 136 0.62 -3.57 14.19
C TYR A 136 -0.01 -2.18 14.11
N THR A 137 -0.83 -1.79 15.09
CA THR A 137 -1.44 -0.46 15.19
C THR A 137 -0.38 0.64 15.24
N ILE A 138 0.69 0.46 16.04
CA ILE A 138 1.80 1.41 16.11
C ILE A 138 2.42 1.64 14.73
N THR A 139 2.72 0.55 13.99
CA THR A 139 3.34 0.68 12.67
C THR A 139 2.39 1.30 11.66
N LYS A 140 1.10 1.00 11.70
CA LYS A 140 0.12 1.59 10.77
C LYS A 140 -0.16 3.05 11.09
N ALA A 141 -0.20 3.45 12.36
CA ALA A 141 -0.25 4.86 12.76
C ALA A 141 0.97 5.65 12.26
N ALA A 142 2.16 5.04 12.32
CA ALA A 142 3.38 5.62 11.75
C ALA A 142 3.28 5.79 10.22
N VAL A 143 2.65 4.86 9.50
CA VAL A 143 2.40 5.01 8.05
C VAL A 143 1.52 6.24 7.76
N GLY A 144 0.49 6.53 8.57
CA GLY A 144 -0.31 7.73 8.41
C GLY A 144 0.50 9.02 8.59
N GLY A 145 1.43 9.04 9.55
CA GLY A 145 2.41 10.13 9.70
C GLY A 145 3.32 10.26 8.46
N LEU A 146 3.79 9.12 7.97
CA LEU A 146 4.65 9.06 6.77
C LEU A 146 3.94 9.58 5.52
N VAL A 147 2.68 9.22 5.29
CA VAL A 147 1.86 9.72 4.16
C VAL A 147 1.82 11.25 4.15
N ARG A 148 1.56 11.87 5.30
CA ARG A 148 1.51 13.35 5.42
C ARG A 148 2.87 13.99 5.18
N SER A 149 3.93 13.45 5.77
CA SER A 149 5.29 13.98 5.60
C SER A 149 5.75 13.88 4.15
N MET A 150 5.59 12.69 3.54
CA MET A 150 5.96 12.49 2.13
C MET A 150 5.15 13.37 1.18
N ALA A 151 3.85 13.62 1.46
CA ALA A 151 3.03 14.50 0.65
C ALA A 151 3.56 15.93 0.60
N VAL A 152 4.09 16.44 1.72
CA VAL A 152 4.70 17.77 1.80
C VAL A 152 6.07 17.77 1.10
N ASP A 153 6.96 16.85 1.46
CA ASP A 153 8.33 16.82 0.95
C ASP A 153 8.39 16.58 -0.56
N LEU A 154 7.67 15.56 -1.04
CA LEU A 154 7.69 15.18 -2.45
C LEU A 154 6.80 16.08 -3.31
N GLY A 155 5.75 16.66 -2.71
CA GLY A 155 4.94 17.70 -3.33
C GLY A 155 5.80 18.92 -3.66
N ASN A 156 6.60 19.41 -2.72
CA ASN A 156 7.52 20.51 -2.93
C ASN A 156 8.64 20.16 -3.90
N ALA A 157 9.19 18.94 -3.83
CA ALA A 157 10.33 18.57 -4.66
C ALA A 157 9.97 18.35 -6.14
N LYS A 158 8.85 17.68 -6.42
CA LYS A 158 8.46 17.25 -7.79
C LYS A 158 6.96 17.34 -8.07
N GLY A 159 6.13 17.92 -7.21
CA GLY A 159 4.67 17.93 -7.37
C GLY A 159 4.03 16.54 -7.25
N ILE A 160 4.70 15.58 -6.59
CA ILE A 160 4.21 14.22 -6.41
C ILE A 160 3.08 14.22 -5.37
N LEU A 161 1.97 13.55 -5.68
CA LEU A 161 0.86 13.35 -4.74
C LEU A 161 1.03 12.02 -4.00
N VAL A 162 0.89 12.03 -2.67
CA VAL A 162 1.08 10.85 -1.83
C VAL A 162 -0.17 10.61 -0.98
N ASN A 163 -0.75 9.42 -1.07
CA ASN A 163 -1.94 9.06 -0.29
C ASN A 163 -1.85 7.65 0.28
N GLY A 164 -2.56 7.43 1.38
CA GLY A 164 -2.75 6.15 2.03
C GLY A 164 -4.12 5.54 1.74
N LEU A 165 -4.19 4.22 1.73
CA LEU A 165 -5.45 3.47 1.75
C LEU A 165 -5.55 2.68 3.05
N LEU A 166 -6.72 2.74 3.68
CA LEU A 166 -7.04 2.05 4.91
C LEU A 166 -8.11 0.97 4.66
N PRO A 167 -7.70 -0.19 4.10
CA PRO A 167 -8.63 -1.28 3.94
C PRO A 167 -9.19 -1.76 5.29
N GLY A 168 -10.46 -2.10 5.30
CA GLY A 168 -11.10 -2.84 6.38
C GLY A 168 -10.67 -4.30 6.40
N VAL A 169 -11.49 -5.17 6.99
CA VAL A 169 -11.26 -6.62 6.91
C VAL A 169 -11.54 -7.09 5.50
N VAL A 170 -10.46 -7.49 4.81
CA VAL A 170 -10.55 -7.93 3.40
C VAL A 170 -10.90 -9.41 3.34
N ASP A 171 -11.92 -9.75 2.57
CA ASP A 171 -12.26 -11.14 2.24
C ASP A 171 -11.17 -11.74 1.33
N SER A 172 -10.31 -12.53 1.93
CA SER A 172 -9.15 -13.13 1.28
C SER A 172 -8.92 -14.55 1.81
N PRO A 173 -8.21 -15.41 1.05
CA PRO A 173 -7.85 -16.74 1.56
C PRO A 173 -7.14 -16.68 2.92
N MET A 174 -6.31 -15.67 3.14
CA MET A 174 -5.63 -15.45 4.43
C MET A 174 -6.65 -15.15 5.55
N ALA A 175 -7.58 -14.22 5.32
CA ALA A 175 -8.58 -13.87 6.32
C ALA A 175 -9.49 -15.06 6.63
N ARG A 176 -9.93 -15.79 5.60
CA ARG A 176 -10.76 -17.00 5.77
C ARG A 176 -10.02 -18.15 6.46
N GLY A 177 -8.69 -18.22 6.34
CA GLY A 177 -7.87 -19.20 7.06
C GLY A 177 -7.58 -18.83 8.52
N LEU A 178 -7.66 -17.55 8.86
CA LEU A 178 -7.34 -17.03 10.21
C LEU A 178 -8.58 -16.74 11.06
N LEU A 179 -9.71 -16.42 10.46
CA LEU A 179 -10.94 -16.04 11.14
C LEU A 179 -11.91 -17.24 11.20
N LYS A 180 -12.49 -17.46 12.38
CA LYS A 180 -13.59 -18.42 12.54
C LYS A 180 -14.87 -17.88 11.87
N PRO A 181 -15.81 -18.74 11.43
CA PRO A 181 -17.07 -18.29 10.82
C PRO A 181 -17.80 -17.23 11.64
N ALA A 182 -17.93 -17.41 12.95
CA ALA A 182 -18.56 -16.43 13.84
C ALA A 182 -17.83 -15.06 13.88
N GLN A 183 -16.52 -15.02 13.66
CA GLN A 183 -15.78 -13.77 13.58
C GLN A 183 -16.04 -13.06 12.24
N ILE A 184 -16.20 -13.82 11.16
CA ILE A 184 -16.59 -13.29 9.85
C ILE A 184 -17.99 -12.68 9.92
N GLU A 185 -18.95 -13.42 10.48
CA GLU A 185 -20.32 -12.95 10.70
C GLU A 185 -20.35 -11.69 11.57
N ASN A 186 -19.54 -11.63 12.64
CA ASN A 186 -19.44 -10.46 13.48
C ASN A 186 -18.88 -9.25 12.72
N VAL A 187 -17.85 -9.42 11.90
CA VAL A 187 -17.33 -8.33 11.04
C VAL A 187 -18.41 -7.84 10.07
N GLN A 188 -19.13 -8.75 9.42
CA GLN A 188 -20.20 -8.42 8.50
C GLN A 188 -21.34 -7.70 9.18
N SER A 189 -21.79 -8.15 10.38
CA SER A 189 -22.88 -7.52 11.13
C SER A 189 -22.55 -6.10 11.60
N GLN A 190 -21.28 -5.82 11.89
CA GLN A 190 -20.80 -4.50 12.29
C GLN A 190 -20.49 -3.57 11.12
N THR A 191 -20.45 -4.10 9.90
CA THR A 191 -20.17 -3.31 8.71
C THR A 191 -21.48 -2.83 8.08
N PRO A 192 -21.68 -1.52 7.86
CA PRO A 192 -22.77 -1.05 7.02
C PRO A 192 -22.78 -1.77 5.66
N GLY A 193 -23.94 -2.26 5.22
CA GLY A 193 -24.04 -3.08 4.03
C GLY A 193 -23.72 -4.57 4.22
N HIS A 194 -23.40 -5.02 5.43
CA HIS A 194 -23.28 -6.41 5.86
C HIS A 194 -22.34 -7.27 5.00
N LYS A 195 -21.21 -6.70 4.59
CA LYS A 195 -20.20 -7.40 3.78
C LYS A 195 -18.77 -7.02 4.16
N MET A 196 -17.83 -7.86 3.81
CA MET A 196 -16.40 -7.59 3.88
C MET A 196 -15.92 -6.88 2.62
N VAL A 197 -14.83 -6.14 2.75
CA VAL A 197 -14.11 -5.57 1.62
C VAL A 197 -13.54 -6.70 0.76
N ILE A 198 -13.63 -6.57 -0.55
CA ILE A 198 -12.96 -7.50 -1.47
C ILE A 198 -11.70 -6.85 -2.06
N PRO A 199 -10.72 -7.63 -2.54
CA PRO A 199 -9.48 -7.10 -3.12
C PRO A 199 -9.73 -6.07 -4.23
N GLN A 200 -10.80 -6.25 -5.00
CA GLN A 200 -11.16 -5.34 -6.09
C GLN A 200 -11.59 -3.96 -5.60
N ASP A 201 -12.22 -3.84 -4.43
CA ASP A 201 -12.58 -2.53 -3.83
C ASP A 201 -11.31 -1.73 -3.53
N VAL A 202 -10.30 -2.40 -2.96
CA VAL A 202 -8.99 -1.78 -2.66
C VAL A 202 -8.27 -1.40 -3.95
N ALA A 203 -8.33 -2.25 -4.97
CA ALA A 203 -7.71 -1.99 -6.27
C ALA A 203 -8.36 -0.78 -6.97
N ASN A 204 -9.69 -0.66 -6.90
CA ASN A 204 -10.40 0.50 -7.45
C ASN A 204 -9.99 1.79 -6.73
N ALA A 205 -9.91 1.78 -5.40
CA ALA A 205 -9.47 2.94 -4.62
C ALA A 205 -8.00 3.30 -4.91
N ALA A 206 -7.11 2.31 -5.07
CA ALA A 206 -5.72 2.53 -5.45
C ALA A 206 -5.61 3.19 -6.84
N TYR A 207 -6.43 2.75 -7.78
CA TYR A 207 -6.49 3.35 -9.10
C TYR A 207 -7.00 4.80 -9.06
N LEU A 208 -8.06 5.09 -8.32
CA LEU A 208 -8.59 6.45 -8.16
C LEU A 208 -7.54 7.43 -7.61
N LEU A 209 -6.71 7.00 -6.66
CA LEU A 209 -5.64 7.84 -6.11
C LEU A 209 -4.39 7.91 -7.00
N GLY A 210 -4.15 6.87 -7.81
CA GLY A 210 -2.96 6.73 -8.65
C GLY A 210 -3.14 7.18 -10.09
N CYS A 211 -4.37 7.29 -10.61
CA CYS A 211 -4.60 7.67 -12.00
C CYS A 211 -4.37 9.19 -12.25
N GLU A 212 -4.36 9.57 -13.52
CA GLU A 212 -4.12 10.96 -13.96
C GLU A 212 -5.22 11.91 -13.47
N ASP A 213 -6.44 11.45 -13.28
CA ASP A 213 -7.57 12.24 -12.79
C ASP A 213 -7.38 12.77 -11.38
N ASN A 214 -6.54 12.11 -10.56
CA ASN A 214 -6.14 12.67 -9.28
C ASN A 214 -5.16 13.82 -9.50
N SER A 215 -5.65 15.04 -9.46
CA SER A 215 -4.86 16.25 -9.67
C SER A 215 -4.52 17.03 -8.39
N ALA A 216 -5.18 16.72 -7.25
CA ALA A 216 -5.08 17.53 -6.03
C ALA A 216 -5.15 16.77 -4.71
N ILE A 217 -5.62 15.49 -4.68
CA ILE A 217 -5.72 14.71 -3.45
C ILE A 217 -4.31 14.27 -3.06
N SER A 218 -3.80 14.78 -1.93
CA SER A 218 -2.48 14.43 -1.37
C SER A 218 -2.51 14.52 0.15
N GLY A 219 -1.70 13.69 0.82
CA GLY A 219 -1.61 13.64 2.29
C GLY A 219 -2.82 13.00 2.97
N GLN A 220 -3.71 12.35 2.23
CA GLN A 220 -4.93 11.74 2.74
C GLN A 220 -4.76 10.25 2.97
N SER A 221 -5.41 9.76 4.03
CA SER A 221 -5.58 8.32 4.29
C SER A 221 -7.07 8.00 4.16
N LEU A 222 -7.45 7.27 3.10
CA LEU A 222 -8.85 6.97 2.77
C LEU A 222 -9.26 5.59 3.27
N PHE A 223 -10.34 5.51 4.03
CA PHE A 223 -10.97 4.25 4.39
C PHE A 223 -11.56 3.54 3.15
N VAL A 224 -11.31 2.24 3.07
CA VAL A 224 -11.93 1.32 2.11
C VAL A 224 -12.54 0.18 2.93
N ASP A 225 -13.63 0.43 3.63
CA ASP A 225 -14.12 -0.42 4.71
C ASP A 225 -15.65 -0.48 4.82
N TYR A 226 -16.37 0.05 3.84
CA TYR A 226 -17.84 0.20 3.88
C TYR A 226 -18.36 0.93 5.12
N GLY A 227 -17.55 1.81 5.71
CA GLY A 227 -17.94 2.57 6.89
C GLY A 227 -17.76 1.83 8.22
N PHE A 228 -17.11 0.67 8.24
CA PHE A 228 -16.88 -0.11 9.47
C PHE A 228 -16.20 0.73 10.57
N ALA A 229 -15.17 1.50 10.24
CA ALA A 229 -14.40 2.26 11.24
C ALA A 229 -15.18 3.43 11.85
N ILE A 230 -16.25 3.92 11.21
CA ILE A 230 -17.05 5.05 11.68
C ILE A 230 -18.43 4.63 12.20
N ALA A 231 -18.87 3.41 11.91
CA ALA A 231 -20.16 2.91 12.37
C ALA A 231 -20.21 2.83 13.91
N ARG A 232 -21.35 3.18 14.48
CA ARG A 232 -21.68 2.90 15.88
C ARG A 232 -22.88 1.95 15.91
N VAL A 233 -22.63 0.73 16.37
CA VAL A 233 -23.70 -0.22 16.64
C VAL A 233 -24.22 0.09 18.06
N LEU A 234 -25.45 0.54 18.17
CA LEU A 234 -26.13 0.86 19.43
C LEU A 234 -26.95 -0.34 19.89
#